data_cbddc2cb66be02f6b728ef84347c9282
#
_entry.id   cbddc2cb66be02f6b728ef84347c9282
#
_cell.length_a   1.000
_cell.length_b   1.000
_cell.length_c   1.000
_cell.angle_alpha   90.00
_cell.angle_beta   90.00
_cell.angle_gamma   90.00
#
_symmetry.space_group_name_H-M   'P 1'
#
loop_
_entity.id
_entity.type
_entity.pdbx_description
1 polymer ?
#
loop_
_entity_poly.entity_id
_entity_poly.type
_entity_poly.pdbx_seq_one_letter_code
_entity_poly.pdbx_strand_id
1 'polypeptide(L)'
;FRLARMFHTIRGDNKRKKIISRKYSYHGFTKSAVSATTLPLYHLWEKPDPNLYFEVPLYDADALEDLILKEGPDTFSVIILEPVMANGGVHISPKNYFKKVREICDKYGILMIFDEIITAFGRTGKWFCMEHYGVYPEFISLSKGITSGYLPLSATGISKKVWKEIENKTPPGLFFGGALTSSNHATSCSAALANIELSLIHI
;
A
#
# COMPACT_ATOMS: atom_id res chain seq x y z
N PHE A 1 2.47 -0.22 6.07
CA PHE A 1 3.84 0.23 6.40
C PHE A 1 4.50 -0.62 7.50
N ARG A 2 3.83 -0.88 8.63
CA ARG A 2 4.43 -1.66 9.75
C ARG A 2 4.82 -3.07 9.32
N LEU A 3 3.98 -3.77 8.56
CA LEU A 3 4.29 -5.09 7.98
C LEU A 3 5.50 -5.06 7.04
N ALA A 4 5.61 -4.04 6.19
CA ALA A 4 6.74 -3.88 5.30
C ALA A 4 8.06 -3.70 6.09
N ARG A 5 8.04 -2.85 7.12
CA ARG A 5 9.22 -2.68 8.01
C ARG A 5 9.55 -3.95 8.80
N MET A 6 8.53 -4.66 9.30
CA MET A 6 8.72 -5.95 9.96
C MET A 6 9.38 -6.96 9.02
N PHE A 7 8.88 -7.07 7.79
CA PHE A 7 9.45 -7.97 6.77
C PHE A 7 10.95 -7.72 6.58
N HIS A 8 11.37 -6.47 6.45
CA HIS A 8 12.79 -6.15 6.32
C HIS A 8 13.57 -6.45 7.61
N THR A 9 13.00 -6.13 8.78
CA THR A 9 13.64 -6.36 10.08
C THR A 9 13.92 -7.84 10.34
N ILE A 10 12.97 -8.74 10.08
CA ILE A 10 13.17 -10.18 10.26
C ILE A 10 14.17 -10.79 9.27
N ARG A 11 14.49 -10.07 8.19
CA ARG A 11 15.54 -10.41 7.22
C ARG A 11 16.93 -9.88 7.61
N GLY A 12 17.00 -9.04 8.65
CA GLY A 12 18.22 -8.34 9.04
C GLY A 12 18.43 -6.98 8.34
N ASP A 13 17.51 -6.56 7.47
CA ASP A 13 17.61 -5.32 6.71
C ASP A 13 17.09 -4.11 7.52
N ASN A 14 17.67 -3.87 8.68
CA ASN A 14 17.19 -2.87 9.65
C ASN A 14 17.27 -1.42 9.18
N LYS A 15 18.02 -1.13 8.13
CA LYS A 15 18.12 0.21 7.53
C LYS A 15 16.88 0.58 6.70
N ARG A 16 16.11 -0.38 6.19
CA ARG A 16 14.97 -0.18 5.30
C ARG A 16 13.75 0.35 6.04
N LYS A 17 13.67 1.68 6.18
CA LYS A 17 12.60 2.38 6.92
C LYS A 17 11.90 3.45 6.10
N LYS A 18 12.56 3.96 5.04
CA LYS A 18 12.05 5.03 4.19
C LYS A 18 10.84 4.57 3.38
N ILE A 19 9.91 5.47 3.16
CA ILE A 19 8.66 5.25 2.44
C ILE A 19 8.58 6.25 1.29
N ILE A 20 8.19 5.79 0.11
CA ILE A 20 7.99 6.64 -1.07
C ILE A 20 6.50 6.69 -1.38
N SER A 21 6.00 7.86 -1.73
CA SER A 21 4.66 8.08 -2.30
C SER A 21 4.73 9.03 -3.50
N ARG A 22 3.66 9.08 -4.29
CA ARG A 22 3.59 10.00 -5.43
C ARG A 22 3.03 11.35 -5.02
N LYS A 23 3.40 12.39 -5.73
CA LYS A 23 2.78 13.72 -5.63
C LYS A 23 1.25 13.62 -5.79
N TYR A 24 0.52 14.39 -5.00
CA TYR A 24 -0.95 14.42 -4.91
C TYR A 24 -1.61 13.16 -4.35
N SER A 25 -0.87 12.22 -3.77
CA SER A 25 -1.43 11.01 -3.18
C SER A 25 -2.15 11.26 -1.85
N TYR A 26 -3.12 10.39 -1.56
CA TYR A 26 -3.80 10.35 -0.27
C TYR A 26 -3.88 8.91 0.26
N HIS A 27 -3.32 8.67 1.42
CA HIS A 27 -3.23 7.32 2.01
C HIS A 27 -3.85 7.20 3.40
N GLY A 28 -4.54 8.23 3.87
CA GLY A 28 -5.23 8.21 5.15
C GLY A 28 -4.75 9.26 6.14
N PHE A 29 -5.27 9.19 7.38
CA PHE A 29 -5.15 10.25 8.37
C PHE A 29 -4.37 9.84 9.64
N THR A 30 -3.99 8.56 9.80
CA THR A 30 -3.11 8.13 10.89
C THR A 30 -1.68 8.59 10.65
N LYS A 31 -0.85 8.71 11.71
CA LYS A 31 0.51 9.25 11.66
C LYS A 31 1.32 8.87 10.40
N SER A 32 1.48 7.58 10.16
CA SER A 32 2.26 7.12 8.99
C SER A 32 1.52 7.31 7.67
N ALA A 33 0.20 7.22 7.66
CA ALA A 33 -0.59 7.40 6.45
C ALA A 33 -0.65 8.88 6.03
N VAL A 34 -0.85 9.80 6.96
CA VAL A 34 -0.82 11.24 6.67
C VAL A 34 0.58 11.69 6.25
N SER A 35 1.63 11.10 6.82
CA SER A 35 3.01 11.38 6.39
C SER A 35 3.32 10.91 4.97
N ALA A 36 2.66 9.85 4.49
CA ALA A 36 2.76 9.37 3.11
C ALA A 36 1.76 10.06 2.16
N THR A 37 0.75 10.74 2.68
CA THR A 37 -0.14 11.62 1.92
C THR A 37 0.65 12.86 1.49
N THR A 38 0.56 13.28 0.22
CA THR A 38 1.35 14.40 -0.29
C THR A 38 0.51 15.63 -0.65
N LEU A 39 -0.76 15.63 -0.24
CA LEU A 39 -1.64 16.78 -0.37
C LEU A 39 -1.35 17.80 0.74
N PRO A 40 -0.94 19.04 0.44
CA PRO A 40 -0.45 20.01 1.43
C PRO A 40 -1.43 20.33 2.57
N LEU A 41 -2.74 20.27 2.29
CA LEU A 41 -3.80 20.52 3.27
C LEU A 41 -3.68 19.61 4.51
N TYR A 42 -3.24 18.38 4.32
CA TYR A 42 -3.12 17.40 5.41
C TYR A 42 -1.87 17.60 6.29
N HIS A 43 -0.95 18.45 5.85
CA HIS A 43 0.31 18.76 6.58
C HIS A 43 0.28 20.09 7.33
N LEU A 44 -0.87 20.75 7.43
CA LEU A 44 -1.00 22.05 8.12
C LEU A 44 -0.67 21.95 9.62
N TRP A 45 -1.04 20.85 10.26
CA TRP A 45 -0.88 20.63 11.69
C TRP A 45 0.29 19.74 12.05
N GLU A 46 0.71 18.87 11.14
CA GLU A 46 1.80 17.93 11.36
C GLU A 46 2.52 17.63 10.05
N LYS A 47 3.79 18.00 10.00
CA LYS A 47 4.64 17.72 8.83
C LYS A 47 5.18 16.28 8.89
N PRO A 48 5.36 15.61 7.74
CA PRO A 48 6.06 14.32 7.68
C PRO A 48 7.53 14.49 8.09
N ASP A 49 8.11 13.43 8.65
CA ASP A 49 9.56 13.38 8.87
C ASP A 49 10.27 13.29 7.51
N PRO A 50 11.07 14.34 7.15
CA PRO A 50 11.73 14.41 5.85
C PRO A 50 12.80 13.32 5.64
N ASN A 51 13.23 12.64 6.71
CA ASN A 51 14.19 11.55 6.62
C ASN A 51 13.53 10.19 6.37
N LEU A 52 12.19 10.11 6.49
CA LEU A 52 11.45 8.84 6.39
C LEU A 52 10.43 8.81 5.26
N TYR A 53 9.92 9.97 4.82
CA TYR A 53 8.85 10.05 3.82
C TYR A 53 9.30 10.90 2.64
N PHE A 54 9.25 10.30 1.45
CA PHE A 54 9.73 10.89 0.22
C PHE A 54 8.63 10.95 -0.83
N GLU A 55 8.61 12.05 -1.57
CA GLU A 55 7.67 12.26 -2.66
C GLU A 55 8.39 12.15 -4.00
N VAL A 56 7.74 11.51 -4.99
CA VAL A 56 8.18 11.49 -6.38
C VAL A 56 7.13 12.08 -7.30
N PRO A 57 7.51 12.60 -8.48
CA PRO A 57 6.57 13.08 -9.48
C PRO A 57 5.56 12.01 -9.90
N LEU A 58 4.43 12.43 -10.46
CA LEU A 58 3.24 11.61 -10.62
C LEU A 58 3.47 10.33 -11.45
N TYR A 59 4.18 10.43 -12.56
CA TYR A 59 4.36 9.32 -13.52
C TYR A 59 5.80 9.20 -14.02
N ASP A 60 6.73 9.71 -13.26
CA ASP A 60 8.15 9.71 -13.59
C ASP A 60 8.88 8.57 -12.84
N ALA A 61 9.08 7.45 -13.54
CA ALA A 61 9.79 6.31 -12.98
C ALA A 61 11.31 6.54 -12.93
N ASP A 62 11.84 7.40 -13.79
CA ASP A 62 13.27 7.72 -13.81
C ASP A 62 13.59 8.59 -12.58
N ALA A 63 12.76 9.60 -12.27
CA ALA A 63 12.88 10.38 -11.04
C ALA A 63 12.74 9.51 -9.75
N LEU A 64 11.95 8.44 -9.80
CA LEU A 64 11.90 7.47 -8.71
C LEU A 64 13.25 6.76 -8.53
N GLU A 65 13.86 6.31 -9.62
CA GLU A 65 15.15 5.62 -9.55
C GLU A 65 16.26 6.57 -9.08
N ASP A 66 16.29 7.80 -9.58
CA ASP A 66 17.23 8.84 -9.16
C ASP A 66 17.12 9.12 -7.65
N LEU A 67 15.90 9.24 -7.13
CA LEU A 67 15.66 9.40 -5.69
C LEU A 67 16.24 8.23 -4.89
N ILE A 68 15.97 7.00 -5.33
CA ILE A 68 16.46 5.79 -4.65
C ILE A 68 18.00 5.77 -4.63
N LEU A 69 18.64 6.07 -5.74
CA LEU A 69 20.10 6.10 -5.83
C LEU A 69 20.72 7.20 -4.95
N LYS A 70 20.12 8.39 -4.94
CA LYS A 70 20.56 9.53 -4.14
C LYS A 70 20.47 9.27 -2.64
N GLU A 71 19.36 8.68 -2.19
CA GLU A 71 19.05 8.53 -0.77
C GLU A 71 19.54 7.20 -0.17
N GLY A 72 20.10 6.30 -0.99
CA GLY A 72 20.60 4.98 -0.61
C GLY A 72 19.59 3.85 -0.84
N PRO A 73 19.84 2.99 -1.83
CA PRO A 73 18.92 1.92 -2.23
C PRO A 73 18.54 0.94 -1.11
N ASP A 74 19.42 0.75 -0.14
CA ASP A 74 19.23 -0.14 1.01
C ASP A 74 18.47 0.49 2.18
N THR A 75 18.01 1.74 2.04
CA THR A 75 17.28 2.46 3.09
C THR A 75 15.77 2.49 2.89
N PHE A 76 15.30 2.24 1.68
CA PHE A 76 13.86 2.23 1.37
C PHE A 76 13.21 0.90 1.71
N SER A 77 12.10 1.00 2.43
CA SER A 77 11.26 -0.14 2.80
C SER A 77 10.22 -0.43 1.72
N VAL A 78 9.51 0.59 1.30
CA VAL A 78 8.30 0.40 0.49
C VAL A 78 7.93 1.65 -0.28
N ILE A 79 7.33 1.47 -1.45
CA ILE A 79 6.57 2.49 -2.18
C ILE A 79 5.08 2.20 -2.08
N ILE A 80 4.27 3.24 -1.83
CA ILE A 80 2.81 3.14 -1.86
C ILE A 80 2.22 3.92 -3.02
N LEU A 81 1.27 3.31 -3.73
CA LEU A 81 0.72 3.81 -4.98
C LEU A 81 -0.78 3.53 -5.06
N GLU A 82 -1.57 4.53 -5.44
CA GLU A 82 -2.96 4.33 -5.85
C GLU A 82 -3.00 3.93 -7.33
N PRO A 83 -3.62 2.81 -7.73
CA PRO A 83 -3.75 2.47 -9.15
C PRO A 83 -4.49 3.54 -9.96
N VAL A 84 -5.55 4.11 -9.38
CA VAL A 84 -6.17 5.38 -9.80
C VAL A 84 -6.15 6.31 -8.60
N MET A 85 -5.53 7.44 -8.74
CA MET A 85 -5.42 8.45 -7.67
C MET A 85 -6.69 9.29 -7.65
N ALA A 86 -7.62 8.97 -6.75
CA ALA A 86 -8.93 9.62 -6.73
C ALA A 86 -8.89 11.03 -6.11
N ASN A 87 -8.36 11.17 -4.89
CA ASN A 87 -8.38 12.46 -4.16
C ASN A 87 -7.47 13.51 -4.79
N GLY A 88 -6.42 13.11 -5.46
CA GLY A 88 -5.49 14.02 -6.15
C GLY A 88 -5.99 14.58 -7.47
N GLY A 89 -7.22 14.25 -7.92
CA GLY A 89 -7.78 14.77 -9.16
C GLY A 89 -8.17 13.69 -10.20
N VAL A 90 -8.40 12.46 -9.75
CA VAL A 90 -8.77 11.30 -10.59
C VAL A 90 -7.73 11.03 -11.69
N HIS A 91 -6.49 10.84 -11.26
CA HIS A 91 -5.39 10.54 -12.18
C HIS A 91 -5.30 9.04 -12.47
N ILE A 92 -5.42 8.67 -13.74
CA ILE A 92 -5.19 7.31 -14.25
C ILE A 92 -3.74 7.20 -14.68
N SER A 93 -3.03 6.22 -14.14
CA SER A 93 -1.61 6.02 -14.46
C SER A 93 -1.42 5.54 -15.90
N PRO A 94 -0.38 6.00 -16.61
CA PRO A 94 -0.02 5.48 -17.92
C PRO A 94 0.23 3.96 -17.87
N LYS A 95 -0.15 3.26 -18.94
CA LYS A 95 -0.20 1.79 -18.98
C LYS A 95 1.11 1.10 -18.56
N ASN A 96 2.25 1.68 -18.90
CA ASN A 96 3.57 1.08 -18.62
C ASN A 96 4.23 1.60 -17.34
N TYR A 97 3.63 2.60 -16.66
CA TYR A 97 4.25 3.22 -15.48
C TYR A 97 4.48 2.21 -14.36
N PHE A 98 3.46 1.45 -13.96
CA PHE A 98 3.60 0.49 -12.87
C PHE A 98 4.54 -0.67 -13.19
N LYS A 99 4.70 -1.05 -14.47
CA LYS A 99 5.70 -2.04 -14.88
C LYS A 99 7.11 -1.55 -14.60
N LYS A 100 7.43 -0.32 -15.03
CA LYS A 100 8.73 0.31 -14.74
C LYS A 100 8.98 0.43 -13.24
N VAL A 101 7.97 0.89 -12.47
CA VAL A 101 8.10 0.96 -11.02
C VAL A 101 8.35 -0.41 -10.40
N ARG A 102 7.68 -1.47 -10.90
CA ARG A 102 7.90 -2.84 -10.43
C ARG A 102 9.34 -3.30 -10.69
N GLU A 103 9.85 -3.05 -11.89
CA GLU A 103 11.24 -3.38 -12.26
C GLU A 103 12.25 -2.69 -11.34
N ILE A 104 12.04 -1.40 -11.04
CA ILE A 104 12.87 -0.63 -10.09
C ILE A 104 12.77 -1.22 -8.68
N CYS A 105 11.56 -1.52 -8.21
CA CYS A 105 11.35 -2.12 -6.90
C CYS A 105 12.05 -3.48 -6.77
N ASP A 106 11.95 -4.33 -7.79
CA ASP A 106 12.61 -5.64 -7.83
C ASP A 106 14.14 -5.49 -7.82
N LYS A 107 14.67 -4.56 -8.60
CA LYS A 107 16.10 -4.27 -8.70
C LYS A 107 16.72 -3.86 -7.36
N TYR A 108 16.00 -3.05 -6.57
CA TYR A 108 16.51 -2.51 -5.31
C TYR A 108 15.93 -3.18 -4.06
N GLY A 109 15.10 -4.20 -4.22
CA GLY A 109 14.50 -4.93 -3.09
C GLY A 109 13.52 -4.09 -2.27
N ILE A 110 12.82 -3.15 -2.92
CA ILE A 110 11.81 -2.28 -2.31
C ILE A 110 10.44 -2.95 -2.47
N LEU A 111 9.66 -3.01 -1.40
CA LEU A 111 8.31 -3.57 -1.45
C LEU A 111 7.34 -2.58 -2.09
N MET A 112 6.28 -3.11 -2.71
CA MET A 112 5.22 -2.29 -3.31
C MET A 112 3.91 -2.49 -2.55
N ILE A 113 3.21 -1.40 -2.26
CA ILE A 113 1.84 -1.40 -1.78
C ILE A 113 0.96 -0.78 -2.86
N PHE A 114 -0.11 -1.47 -3.25
CA PHE A 114 -1.21 -0.81 -3.94
C PHE A 114 -2.30 -0.43 -2.96
N ASP A 115 -2.60 0.86 -2.93
CA ASP A 115 -3.72 1.41 -2.19
C ASP A 115 -4.97 1.30 -3.06
N GLU A 116 -5.68 0.20 -2.88
CA GLU A 116 -6.92 -0.10 -3.60
C GLU A 116 -8.17 0.22 -2.76
N ILE A 117 -8.04 1.07 -1.75
CA ILE A 117 -9.17 1.45 -0.87
C ILE A 117 -10.35 1.97 -1.67
N ILE A 118 -10.11 2.66 -2.79
CA ILE A 118 -11.15 3.19 -3.67
C ILE A 118 -11.40 2.28 -4.87
N THR A 119 -10.38 1.63 -5.40
CA THR A 119 -10.40 1.00 -6.73
C THR A 119 -10.76 -0.47 -6.74
N ALA A 120 -10.72 -1.15 -5.59
CA ALA A 120 -11.08 -2.56 -5.46
C ALA A 120 -12.60 -2.83 -5.52
N PHE A 121 -12.93 -4.10 -5.50
CA PHE A 121 -14.30 -4.64 -5.42
C PHE A 121 -15.20 -4.16 -6.57
N GLY A 122 -14.73 -4.33 -7.82
CA GLY A 122 -15.49 -4.05 -9.03
C GLY A 122 -15.56 -2.59 -9.46
N ARG A 123 -15.01 -1.63 -8.70
CA ARG A 123 -15.05 -0.19 -8.99
C ARG A 123 -14.55 0.16 -10.39
N THR A 124 -13.58 -0.59 -10.89
CA THR A 124 -12.96 -0.38 -12.21
C THR A 124 -13.33 -1.48 -13.22
N GLY A 125 -14.33 -2.31 -12.93
CA GLY A 125 -14.74 -3.45 -13.76
C GLY A 125 -13.88 -4.70 -13.60
N LYS A 126 -12.98 -4.71 -12.62
CA LYS A 126 -12.18 -5.86 -12.18
C LYS A 126 -12.25 -5.94 -10.66
N TRP A 127 -11.93 -7.12 -10.08
CA TRP A 127 -11.84 -7.28 -8.63
C TRP A 127 -10.89 -6.25 -8.02
N PHE A 128 -9.71 -6.12 -8.62
CA PHE A 128 -8.69 -5.16 -8.23
C PHE A 128 -8.22 -4.38 -9.46
N CYS A 129 -7.98 -3.09 -9.30
CA CYS A 129 -7.52 -2.25 -10.38
C CYS A 129 -6.13 -2.66 -10.89
N MET A 130 -5.29 -3.26 -10.04
CA MET A 130 -3.97 -3.79 -10.43
C MET A 130 -4.04 -4.79 -11.60
N GLU A 131 -5.17 -5.48 -11.79
CA GLU A 131 -5.38 -6.43 -12.88
C GLU A 131 -5.33 -5.78 -14.27
N HIS A 132 -5.72 -4.49 -14.37
CA HIS A 132 -5.63 -3.74 -15.63
C HIS A 132 -4.19 -3.49 -16.05
N TYR A 133 -3.26 -3.47 -15.10
CA TYR A 133 -1.84 -3.20 -15.33
C TYR A 133 -0.99 -4.48 -15.38
N GLY A 134 -1.51 -5.61 -14.90
CA GLY A 134 -0.78 -6.87 -14.80
C GLY A 134 0.43 -6.78 -13.87
N VAL A 135 0.36 -5.93 -12.84
CA VAL A 135 1.41 -5.74 -11.83
C VAL A 135 0.84 -6.08 -10.46
N TYR A 136 1.51 -6.97 -9.74
CA TYR A 136 1.05 -7.47 -8.45
C TYR A 136 2.01 -7.00 -7.34
N PRO A 137 1.49 -6.25 -6.33
CA PRO A 137 2.29 -5.75 -5.23
C PRO A 137 2.51 -6.82 -4.16
N GLU A 138 3.42 -6.55 -3.23
CA GLU A 138 3.59 -7.35 -2.01
C GLU A 138 2.44 -7.15 -1.03
N PHE A 139 1.87 -5.94 -0.99
CA PHE A 139 0.75 -5.61 -0.12
C PHE A 139 -0.34 -4.86 -0.88
N ILE A 140 -1.57 -5.04 -0.44
CA ILE A 140 -2.73 -4.31 -0.95
C ILE A 140 -3.55 -3.77 0.24
N SER A 141 -3.89 -2.50 0.20
CA SER A 141 -4.77 -1.87 1.20
C SER A 141 -6.20 -1.87 0.68
N LEU A 142 -7.14 -2.33 1.49
CA LEU A 142 -8.55 -2.53 1.15
C LEU A 142 -9.45 -1.89 2.21
N SER A 143 -10.54 -1.25 1.77
CA SER A 143 -11.60 -0.71 2.63
C SER A 143 -12.82 -0.37 1.76
N LYS A 144 -13.63 0.58 2.15
CA LYS A 144 -14.80 1.13 1.41
C LYS A 144 -15.66 0.04 0.71
N GLY A 145 -15.31 -0.32 -0.52
CA GLY A 145 -16.00 -1.33 -1.31
C GLY A 145 -16.07 -2.71 -0.66
N ILE A 146 -15.21 -3.03 0.28
CA ILE A 146 -15.20 -4.35 0.95
C ILE A 146 -16.54 -4.67 1.64
N THR A 147 -17.23 -3.66 2.16
CA THR A 147 -18.57 -3.79 2.78
C THR A 147 -19.64 -2.98 2.05
N SER A 148 -19.33 -2.41 0.87
CA SER A 148 -20.20 -1.45 0.18
C SER A 148 -20.67 -0.28 1.05
N GLY A 149 -19.91 0.07 2.10
CA GLY A 149 -20.21 1.17 3.01
C GLY A 149 -21.21 0.84 4.12
N TYR A 150 -21.71 -0.38 4.20
CA TYR A 150 -22.69 -0.76 5.24
C TYR A 150 -22.07 -0.75 6.65
N LEU A 151 -20.84 -1.22 6.79
CA LEU A 151 -20.12 -1.24 8.07
C LEU A 151 -18.65 -0.86 7.88
N PRO A 152 -17.99 -0.26 8.89
CA PRO A 152 -16.58 0.05 8.82
C PRO A 152 -15.74 -1.22 8.85
N LEU A 153 -14.94 -1.43 7.82
CA LEU A 153 -13.94 -2.49 7.74
C LEU A 153 -12.78 -2.07 6.85
N SER A 154 -11.60 -2.52 7.20
CA SER A 154 -10.43 -2.45 6.34
C SER A 154 -9.63 -3.75 6.43
N ALA A 155 -8.89 -4.05 5.38
CA ALA A 155 -8.03 -5.22 5.32
C ALA A 155 -6.70 -4.88 4.65
N THR A 156 -5.66 -5.65 4.96
CA THR A 156 -4.40 -5.63 4.25
C THR A 156 -4.17 -7.02 3.66
N GLY A 157 -4.15 -7.11 2.34
CA GLY A 157 -3.71 -8.32 1.65
C GLY A 157 -2.19 -8.38 1.63
N ILE A 158 -1.66 -9.60 1.77
CA ILE A 158 -0.23 -9.90 1.77
C ILE A 158 0.04 -10.96 0.73
N SER A 159 1.05 -10.79 -0.13
CA SER A 159 1.43 -11.79 -1.11
C SER A 159 1.91 -13.08 -0.43
N LYS A 160 1.63 -14.23 -1.04
CA LYS A 160 2.07 -15.54 -0.51
C LYS A 160 3.57 -15.61 -0.28
N LYS A 161 4.36 -14.96 -1.14
CA LYS A 161 5.83 -14.90 -1.02
C LYS A 161 6.26 -14.19 0.27
N VAL A 162 5.69 -13.02 0.54
CA VAL A 162 6.00 -12.24 1.73
C VAL A 162 5.50 -12.95 2.99
N TRP A 163 4.28 -13.49 2.95
CA TRP A 163 3.71 -14.22 4.09
C TRP A 163 4.56 -15.42 4.51
N LYS A 164 4.96 -16.26 3.56
CA LYS A 164 5.83 -17.42 3.85
C LYS A 164 7.16 -17.01 4.49
N GLU A 165 7.72 -15.91 4.08
CA GLU A 165 8.96 -15.42 4.66
C GLU A 165 8.78 -14.88 6.08
N ILE A 166 7.68 -14.14 6.32
CA ILE A 166 7.29 -13.71 7.66
C ILE A 166 7.09 -14.93 8.58
N GLU A 167 6.29 -15.90 8.13
CA GLU A 167 5.98 -17.12 8.89
C GLU A 167 7.25 -17.91 9.25
N ASN A 168 8.15 -18.10 8.30
CA ASN A 168 9.35 -18.89 8.50
C ASN A 168 10.44 -18.19 9.34
N LYS A 169 10.49 -16.85 9.30
CA LYS A 169 11.57 -16.09 9.96
C LYS A 169 11.14 -15.42 11.26
N THR A 170 9.85 -15.41 11.56
CA THR A 170 9.38 -14.85 12.83
C THR A 170 9.69 -15.82 13.96
N PRO A 171 10.43 -15.41 15.00
CA PRO A 171 10.74 -16.27 16.14
C PRO A 171 9.46 -16.80 16.80
N PRO A 172 9.49 -18.04 17.35
CA PRO A 172 8.37 -18.59 18.09
C PRO A 172 7.91 -17.65 19.22
N GLY A 173 6.60 -17.44 19.33
CA GLY A 173 6.03 -16.54 20.35
C GLY A 173 6.06 -15.06 19.99
N LEU A 174 6.74 -14.67 18.93
CA LEU A 174 6.66 -13.31 18.39
C LEU A 174 5.49 -13.19 17.43
N PHE A 175 4.72 -12.11 17.53
CA PHE A 175 3.63 -11.81 16.62
C PHE A 175 3.69 -10.34 16.17
N PHE A 176 2.99 -10.02 15.12
CA PHE A 176 3.04 -8.68 14.49
C PHE A 176 2.71 -7.52 15.45
N GLY A 177 1.96 -7.77 16.52
CA GLY A 177 1.59 -6.74 17.50
C GLY A 177 0.78 -5.58 16.91
N GLY A 178 0.07 -5.82 15.83
CA GLY A 178 -0.72 -4.82 15.09
C GLY A 178 -2.22 -4.94 15.30
N ALA A 179 -2.65 -5.74 16.26
CA ALA A 179 -4.07 -5.91 16.56
C ALA A 179 -4.65 -4.63 17.15
N LEU A 180 -5.75 -4.17 16.56
CA LEU A 180 -6.59 -3.13 17.13
C LEU A 180 -7.72 -3.79 17.91
N THR A 181 -8.27 -3.11 18.92
CA THR A 181 -9.33 -3.66 19.79
C THR A 181 -10.51 -4.24 19.00
N SER A 182 -10.92 -3.57 17.94
CA SER A 182 -12.03 -4.00 17.08
C SER A 182 -11.60 -4.75 15.82
N SER A 183 -10.36 -5.29 15.77
CA SER A 183 -9.94 -6.17 14.68
C SER A 183 -10.83 -7.41 14.65
N ASN A 184 -11.17 -7.86 13.43
CA ASN A 184 -12.02 -9.02 13.20
C ASN A 184 -13.45 -8.87 13.80
N HIS A 185 -13.98 -7.64 13.84
CA HIS A 185 -15.36 -7.39 14.29
C HIS A 185 -16.36 -8.24 13.48
N ALA A 186 -17.02 -9.18 14.15
CA ALA A 186 -17.79 -10.23 13.50
C ALA A 186 -18.88 -9.70 12.54
N THR A 187 -19.62 -8.68 12.96
CA THR A 187 -20.68 -8.07 12.13
C THR A 187 -20.11 -7.42 10.86
N SER A 188 -18.98 -6.70 10.98
CA SER A 188 -18.32 -6.08 9.82
C SER A 188 -17.75 -7.13 8.86
N CYS A 189 -17.20 -8.22 9.40
CA CYS A 189 -16.72 -9.35 8.59
C CYS A 189 -17.87 -10.08 7.88
N SER A 190 -19.01 -10.27 8.54
CA SER A 190 -20.22 -10.87 7.93
C SER A 190 -20.77 -9.99 6.80
N ALA A 191 -20.80 -8.68 6.98
CA ALA A 191 -21.21 -7.74 5.93
C ALA A 191 -20.25 -7.81 4.73
N ALA A 192 -18.94 -7.92 4.96
CA ALA A 192 -17.96 -8.06 3.90
C ALA A 192 -18.13 -9.38 3.13
N LEU A 193 -18.35 -10.50 3.83
CA LEU A 193 -18.60 -11.79 3.20
C LEU A 193 -19.83 -11.75 2.29
N ALA A 194 -20.97 -11.27 2.80
CA ALA A 194 -22.18 -11.12 2.01
C ALA A 194 -21.97 -10.22 0.78
N ASN A 195 -21.27 -9.09 0.94
CA ASN A 195 -20.95 -8.20 -0.18
C ASN A 195 -20.04 -8.85 -1.23
N ILE A 196 -19.04 -9.63 -0.79
CA ILE A 196 -18.14 -10.37 -1.69
C ILE A 196 -18.93 -11.44 -2.46
N GLU A 197 -19.78 -12.21 -1.81
CA GLU A 197 -20.64 -13.21 -2.45
C GLU A 197 -21.55 -12.61 -3.52
N LEU A 198 -22.20 -11.48 -3.23
CA LEU A 198 -23.01 -10.74 -4.22
C LEU A 198 -22.16 -10.24 -5.38
N SER A 199 -20.95 -9.74 -5.11
CA SER A 199 -20.05 -9.22 -6.14
C SER A 199 -19.56 -10.32 -7.08
N LEU A 200 -19.35 -11.55 -6.60
CA LEU A 200 -18.95 -12.71 -7.41
C LEU A 200 -19.98 -13.08 -8.50
N ILE A 201 -21.24 -12.63 -8.36
CA ILE A 201 -22.27 -12.85 -9.36
C ILE A 201 -22.12 -11.89 -10.56
N HIS A 202 -21.46 -10.75 -10.36
CA HIS A 202 -21.46 -9.63 -11.33
C HIS A 202 -20.07 -9.27 -11.88
N ILE A 203 -18.98 -9.80 -11.32
CA ILE A 203 -17.61 -9.44 -11.70
C ILE A 203 -16.85 -10.63 -12.28
#